data_5d14311fb68516d1fa91578b61ebce5c
#
_entry.id   5d14311fb68516d1fa91578b61ebce5c
#
_cell.length_a   1.000
_cell.length_b   1.000
_cell.length_c   1.000
_cell.angle_alpha   90.00
_cell.angle_beta   90.00
_cell.angle_gamma   90.00
#
_symmetry.space_group_name_H-M   'P 1'
#
loop_
_entity.id
_entity.type
_entity.pdbx_description
1 polymer ?
#
loop_
_entity_poly.entity_id
_entity_poly.type
_entity_poly.pdbx_seq_one_letter_code
_entity_poly.pdbx_strand_id
1 'polypeptide(L)'
;LPILTANDLIYKSIYIITEYYNNNLQPYFDNISEDVLWIGPAERQEIRGREQVISTFSAEVHGLSFTMGSIRAICISPIKTAHEVILQYEIYTHYPDGNTDLHNQRLHYSWYKKRVHTESGSDFRWEIAVLHISNAWPCDSRDTIYPIHYQSLSLPVRLVEKPERYMTVTATDMSVHRIPINHLLYIETIKRTAKLRIHTSTDTIIVNGTLPDFEKTYSDFLLRIHAGFLINPECVRKIERFTVTMSNGAKLPVPEKKYTT
;
A
#
# COMPACT_ATOMS: atom_id res chain seq x y z
N LEU A 1 -3.02 26.73 -31.40
CA LEU A 1 -2.36 25.41 -31.32
C LEU A 1 -3.28 24.33 -31.90
N PRO A 2 -2.76 23.30 -32.61
CA PRO A 2 -3.58 22.22 -33.15
C PRO A 2 -4.30 21.52 -31.98
N ILE A 3 -5.54 21.11 -32.20
CA ILE A 3 -6.31 20.36 -31.23
C ILE A 3 -5.68 18.97 -31.13
N LEU A 4 -5.03 18.66 -30.00
CA LEU A 4 -4.49 17.33 -29.72
C LEU A 4 -5.63 16.31 -29.69
N THR A 5 -5.46 15.24 -30.44
CA THR A 5 -6.38 14.09 -30.50
C THR A 5 -6.01 13.04 -29.47
N ALA A 6 -6.84 12.03 -29.26
CA ALA A 6 -6.52 10.88 -28.42
C ALA A 6 -5.23 10.17 -28.89
N ASN A 7 -5.01 10.06 -30.22
CA ASN A 7 -3.79 9.47 -30.74
C ASN A 7 -2.55 10.29 -30.40
N ASP A 8 -2.63 11.62 -30.46
CA ASP A 8 -1.50 12.49 -30.10
C ASP A 8 -1.13 12.31 -28.62
N LEU A 9 -2.11 12.11 -27.73
CA LEU A 9 -1.87 11.85 -26.32
C LEU A 9 -1.27 10.45 -26.09
N ILE A 10 -1.65 9.44 -26.89
CA ILE A 10 -0.99 8.13 -26.86
C ILE A 10 0.50 8.28 -27.22
N TYR A 11 0.81 8.91 -28.37
CA TYR A 11 2.21 9.09 -28.78
C TYR A 11 3.00 9.91 -27.77
N LYS A 12 2.39 10.94 -27.20
CA LYS A 12 3.00 11.76 -26.16
C LYS A 12 3.28 10.96 -24.87
N SER A 13 2.36 10.09 -24.47
CA SER A 13 2.53 9.21 -23.32
C SER A 13 3.65 8.20 -23.54
N ILE A 14 3.72 7.60 -24.74
CA ILE A 14 4.81 6.68 -25.11
C ILE A 14 6.14 7.43 -25.11
N TYR A 15 6.21 8.62 -25.69
CA TYR A 15 7.42 9.44 -25.69
C TYR A 15 7.90 9.75 -24.25
N ILE A 16 6.99 10.20 -23.39
CA ILE A 16 7.32 10.53 -21.99
C ILE A 16 7.93 9.32 -21.27
N ILE A 17 7.33 8.13 -21.37
CA ILE A 17 7.87 6.96 -20.64
C ILE A 17 9.16 6.45 -21.28
N THR A 18 9.31 6.55 -22.59
CA THR A 18 10.57 6.18 -23.26
C THR A 18 11.72 7.08 -22.79
N GLU A 19 11.49 8.39 -22.76
CA GLU A 19 12.48 9.34 -22.27
C GLU A 19 12.79 9.15 -20.78
N TYR A 20 11.78 8.85 -19.96
CA TYR A 20 11.97 8.52 -18.56
C TYR A 20 12.98 7.38 -18.38
N TYR A 21 12.84 6.30 -19.13
CA TYR A 21 13.78 5.16 -19.08
C TYR A 21 15.12 5.44 -19.75
N ASN A 22 15.22 6.49 -20.53
CA ASN A 22 16.49 7.03 -21.03
C ASN A 22 17.15 8.03 -20.05
N ASN A 23 16.64 8.11 -18.81
CA ASN A 23 17.07 9.07 -17.78
C ASN A 23 16.85 10.55 -18.17
N ASN A 24 15.90 10.82 -19.09
CA ASN A 24 15.47 12.16 -19.46
C ASN A 24 14.07 12.44 -18.89
N LEU A 25 14.03 13.07 -17.72
CA LEU A 25 12.78 13.35 -17.00
C LEU A 25 12.05 14.61 -17.48
N GLN A 26 12.71 15.44 -18.28
CA GLN A 26 12.16 16.74 -18.69
C GLN A 26 10.79 16.62 -19.39
N PRO A 27 10.56 15.68 -20.34
CA PRO A 27 9.24 15.51 -20.96
C PRO A 27 8.13 15.16 -19.95
N TYR A 28 8.45 14.45 -18.88
CA TYR A 28 7.50 14.17 -17.80
C TYR A 28 7.18 15.44 -17.04
N PHE A 29 8.21 16.14 -16.57
CA PHE A 29 8.06 17.37 -15.79
C PHE A 29 7.31 18.47 -16.52
N ASP A 30 7.49 18.59 -17.84
CA ASP A 30 6.81 19.58 -18.67
C ASP A 30 5.32 19.33 -18.83
N ASN A 31 4.86 18.12 -18.52
CA ASN A 31 3.48 17.70 -18.80
C ASN A 31 2.63 17.39 -17.58
N ILE A 32 3.19 17.41 -16.36
CA ILE A 32 2.43 17.18 -15.14
C ILE A 32 1.71 18.44 -14.67
N SER A 33 0.53 18.26 -14.07
CA SER A 33 -0.23 19.35 -13.44
C SER A 33 0.41 19.78 -12.10
N GLU A 34 0.03 20.95 -11.60
CA GLU A 34 0.53 21.47 -10.31
C GLU A 34 0.16 20.55 -9.13
N ASP A 35 -1.01 19.91 -9.22
CA ASP A 35 -1.58 19.02 -8.21
C ASP A 35 -1.46 17.54 -8.59
N VAL A 36 -0.50 17.19 -9.45
CA VAL A 36 -0.29 15.82 -9.93
C VAL A 36 -0.21 14.81 -8.79
N LEU A 37 -0.82 13.65 -9.00
CA LEU A 37 -0.65 12.46 -8.16
C LEU A 37 0.19 11.43 -8.90
N TRP A 38 1.34 11.09 -8.37
CA TRP A 38 2.16 9.99 -8.83
C TRP A 38 2.05 8.81 -7.86
N ILE A 39 1.78 7.61 -8.41
CA ILE A 39 1.69 6.35 -7.65
C ILE A 39 2.64 5.35 -8.31
N GLY A 40 3.64 4.91 -7.57
CA GLY A 40 4.59 3.91 -8.01
C GLY A 40 4.14 2.47 -7.74
N PRO A 41 4.91 1.48 -8.23
CA PRO A 41 4.57 0.06 -8.14
C PRO A 41 4.85 -0.58 -6.77
N ALA A 42 5.50 0.11 -5.86
CA ALA A 42 5.85 -0.40 -4.53
C ALA A 42 5.03 0.29 -3.42
N GLU A 43 5.02 -0.33 -2.24
CA GLU A 43 4.39 0.25 -1.06
C GLU A 43 4.95 1.65 -0.74
N ARG A 44 4.07 2.56 -0.32
CA ARG A 44 4.40 3.94 0.10
C ARG A 44 4.95 4.84 -1.01
N GLN A 45 4.92 4.41 -2.25
CA GLN A 45 5.28 5.23 -3.40
C GLN A 45 4.07 6.06 -3.86
N GLU A 46 3.76 7.10 -3.12
CA GLU A 46 2.77 8.11 -3.45
C GLU A 46 3.37 9.50 -3.28
N ILE A 47 3.32 10.32 -4.33
CA ILE A 47 3.82 11.69 -4.31
C ILE A 47 2.74 12.61 -4.86
N ARG A 48 2.46 13.71 -4.15
CA ARG A 48 1.49 14.73 -4.57
C ARG A 48 2.18 16.04 -4.83
N GLY A 49 1.75 16.68 -5.91
CA GLY A 49 2.21 18.00 -6.30
C GLY A 49 3.47 17.98 -7.15
N ARG A 50 3.49 18.89 -8.13
CA ARG A 50 4.53 19.02 -9.14
C ARG A 50 5.92 19.25 -8.53
N GLU A 51 6.04 20.19 -7.60
CA GLU A 51 7.31 20.50 -6.97
C GLU A 51 7.89 19.28 -6.23
N GLN A 52 7.05 18.54 -5.51
CA GLN A 52 7.47 17.35 -4.79
C GLN A 52 7.91 16.24 -5.74
N VAL A 53 7.20 16.04 -6.85
CA VAL A 53 7.59 15.07 -7.89
C VAL A 53 8.94 15.46 -8.47
N ILE A 54 9.12 16.71 -8.92
CA ILE A 54 10.37 17.18 -9.50
C ILE A 54 11.53 17.03 -8.52
N SER A 55 11.36 17.45 -7.27
CA SER A 55 12.43 17.37 -6.26
C SER A 55 12.83 15.92 -5.96
N THR A 56 11.84 15.02 -5.83
CA THR A 56 12.10 13.61 -5.55
C THR A 56 12.86 12.94 -6.69
N PHE A 57 12.35 13.06 -7.92
CA PHE A 57 12.97 12.40 -9.08
C PHE A 57 14.32 13.02 -9.49
N SER A 58 14.50 14.32 -9.31
CA SER A 58 15.78 14.99 -9.58
C SER A 58 16.87 14.62 -8.57
N ALA A 59 16.49 14.18 -7.39
CA ALA A 59 17.42 13.74 -6.35
C ALA A 59 17.86 12.27 -6.52
N GLU A 60 17.15 11.49 -7.32
CA GLU A 60 17.50 10.10 -7.57
C GLU A 60 18.77 10.00 -8.45
N VAL A 61 19.77 9.33 -7.90
CA VAL A 61 20.98 8.97 -8.64
C VAL A 61 21.13 7.45 -8.57
N HIS A 62 20.97 6.80 -9.70
CA HIS A 62 21.13 5.34 -9.80
C HIS A 62 22.01 4.96 -10.99
N GLY A 63 22.72 3.82 -10.87
CA GLY A 63 23.53 3.25 -11.96
C GLY A 63 22.74 2.29 -12.85
N LEU A 64 21.41 2.39 -12.87
CA LEU A 64 20.55 1.50 -13.65
C LEU A 64 20.47 1.95 -15.09
N SER A 65 20.38 1.00 -16.01
CA SER A 65 19.97 1.23 -17.39
C SER A 65 18.78 0.34 -17.73
N PHE A 66 18.01 0.77 -18.73
CA PHE A 66 16.73 0.14 -19.05
C PHE A 66 16.60 -0.18 -20.51
N THR A 67 15.94 -1.29 -20.82
CA THR A 67 15.54 -1.63 -22.20
C THR A 67 14.03 -1.89 -22.19
N MET A 68 13.30 -1.13 -23.02
CA MET A 68 11.86 -1.33 -23.19
C MET A 68 11.58 -2.31 -24.31
N GLY A 69 10.65 -3.23 -24.06
CA GLY A 69 10.05 -4.09 -25.09
C GLY A 69 8.93 -3.40 -25.87
N SER A 70 8.10 -4.19 -26.50
CA SER A 70 6.95 -3.68 -27.28
C SER A 70 5.93 -3.02 -26.35
N ILE A 71 5.34 -1.90 -26.80
CA ILE A 71 4.34 -1.15 -26.06
C ILE A 71 2.97 -1.36 -26.69
N ARG A 72 2.00 -1.79 -25.87
CA ARG A 72 0.57 -1.77 -26.22
C ARG A 72 -0.07 -0.57 -25.54
N ALA A 73 -0.80 0.25 -26.31
CA ALA A 73 -1.50 1.42 -25.81
C ALA A 73 -3.01 1.27 -25.94
N ILE A 74 -3.75 1.73 -24.93
CA ILE A 74 -5.21 1.82 -24.90
C ILE A 74 -5.53 3.26 -24.49
N CYS A 75 -6.47 3.92 -25.22
CA CYS A 75 -6.99 5.22 -24.80
C CYS A 75 -8.50 5.15 -24.64
N ILE A 76 -8.98 5.67 -23.53
CA ILE A 76 -10.40 5.84 -23.24
C ILE A 76 -10.65 7.35 -23.10
N SER A 77 -11.68 7.85 -23.77
CA SER A 77 -12.05 9.27 -23.75
C SER A 77 -13.42 9.44 -23.09
N PRO A 78 -13.48 9.47 -21.74
CA PRO A 78 -14.76 9.56 -21.03
C PRO A 78 -15.50 10.87 -21.32
N ILE A 79 -14.75 11.96 -21.50
CA ILE A 79 -15.27 13.27 -21.90
C ILE A 79 -14.26 13.99 -22.81
N LYS A 80 -14.69 15.05 -23.49
CA LYS A 80 -13.84 15.83 -24.41
C LYS A 80 -12.65 16.54 -23.75
N THR A 81 -12.65 16.65 -22.45
CA THR A 81 -11.62 17.32 -21.65
C THR A 81 -10.77 16.37 -20.81
N ALA A 82 -10.99 15.06 -20.93
CA ALA A 82 -10.23 14.04 -20.22
C ALA A 82 -10.00 12.80 -21.09
N HIS A 83 -8.77 12.29 -21.06
CA HIS A 83 -8.36 11.06 -21.72
C HIS A 83 -7.54 10.22 -20.77
N GLU A 84 -7.90 8.93 -20.70
CA GLU A 84 -7.16 7.93 -19.93
C GLU A 84 -6.30 7.10 -20.88
N VAL A 85 -4.98 7.23 -20.78
CA VAL A 85 -4.04 6.47 -21.60
C VAL A 85 -3.38 5.40 -20.74
N ILE A 86 -3.56 4.14 -21.13
CA ILE A 86 -2.98 2.99 -20.46
C ILE A 86 -1.94 2.38 -21.39
N LEU A 87 -0.70 2.30 -20.93
CA LEU A 87 0.40 1.62 -21.62
C LEU A 87 0.70 0.31 -20.93
N GLN A 88 0.95 -0.74 -21.71
CA GLN A 88 1.40 -2.05 -21.24
C GLN A 88 2.67 -2.40 -22.00
N TYR A 89 3.75 -2.70 -21.26
CA TYR A 89 5.06 -2.96 -21.85
C TYR A 89 5.93 -3.82 -20.94
N GLU A 90 6.93 -4.43 -21.53
CA GLU A 90 8.01 -5.10 -20.82
C GLU A 90 9.14 -4.10 -20.57
N ILE A 91 9.72 -4.13 -19.38
CA ILE A 91 10.89 -3.35 -19.03
C ILE A 91 11.96 -4.26 -18.44
N TYR A 92 13.13 -4.24 -19.04
CA TYR A 92 14.34 -4.90 -18.55
C TYR A 92 15.15 -3.87 -17.78
N THR A 93 15.37 -4.12 -16.50
CA THR A 93 16.23 -3.29 -15.64
C THR A 93 17.59 -3.94 -15.54
N HIS A 94 18.63 -3.25 -16.01
CA HIS A 94 20.01 -3.72 -15.97
C HIS A 94 20.73 -3.09 -14.79
N TYR A 95 21.27 -3.91 -13.91
CA TYR A 95 22.00 -3.50 -12.72
C TYR A 95 23.51 -3.42 -13.00
N PRO A 96 24.25 -2.57 -12.26
CA PRO A 96 25.72 -2.46 -12.42
C PRO A 96 26.49 -3.75 -12.16
N ASP A 97 25.93 -4.69 -11.41
CA ASP A 97 26.49 -6.01 -11.12
C ASP A 97 26.30 -7.04 -12.25
N GLY A 98 25.63 -6.64 -13.35
CA GLY A 98 25.34 -7.49 -14.50
C GLY A 98 24.02 -8.26 -14.41
N ASN A 99 23.31 -8.17 -13.30
CA ASN A 99 21.96 -8.74 -13.18
C ASN A 99 20.96 -7.97 -14.05
N THR A 100 19.90 -8.66 -14.46
CA THR A 100 18.79 -8.07 -15.22
C THR A 100 17.47 -8.61 -14.70
N ASP A 101 16.55 -7.70 -14.36
CA ASP A 101 15.18 -8.03 -13.99
C ASP A 101 14.22 -7.68 -15.12
N LEU A 102 13.21 -8.52 -15.33
CA LEU A 102 12.13 -8.29 -16.27
C LEU A 102 10.81 -8.04 -15.50
N HIS A 103 10.19 -6.90 -15.80
CA HIS A 103 8.86 -6.58 -15.30
C HIS A 103 7.89 -6.30 -16.43
N ASN A 104 6.68 -6.86 -16.33
CA ASN A 104 5.55 -6.46 -17.17
C ASN A 104 4.84 -5.32 -16.47
N GLN A 105 4.95 -4.11 -17.00
CA GLN A 105 4.38 -2.92 -16.40
C GLN A 105 3.11 -2.45 -17.08
N ARG A 106 2.24 -1.87 -16.27
CA ARG A 106 1.07 -1.11 -16.69
C ARG A 106 1.22 0.30 -16.18
N LEU A 107 1.19 1.25 -17.07
CA LEU A 107 1.27 2.67 -16.78
C LEU A 107 -0.01 3.35 -17.18
N HIS A 108 -0.62 4.08 -16.29
CA HIS A 108 -1.84 4.84 -16.53
C HIS A 108 -1.55 6.33 -16.41
N TYR A 109 -1.86 7.08 -17.46
CA TYR A 109 -1.86 8.53 -17.49
C TYR A 109 -3.30 9.04 -17.57
N SER A 110 -3.72 9.86 -16.60
CA SER A 110 -4.95 10.67 -16.70
C SER A 110 -4.60 12.04 -17.25
N TRP A 111 -4.97 12.29 -18.50
CA TRP A 111 -4.77 13.55 -19.18
C TRP A 111 -6.00 14.44 -19.05
N TYR A 112 -5.81 15.69 -18.61
CA TYR A 112 -6.88 16.69 -18.47
C TYR A 112 -6.55 17.94 -19.27
N LYS A 113 -7.57 18.48 -19.94
CA LYS A 113 -7.50 19.73 -20.67
C LYS A 113 -7.74 20.90 -19.74
N LYS A 114 -6.70 21.67 -19.45
CA LYS A 114 -6.72 22.82 -18.55
C LYS A 114 -6.72 24.12 -19.36
N ARG A 115 -7.51 25.08 -18.94
CA ARG A 115 -7.47 26.42 -19.50
C ARG A 115 -6.31 27.18 -18.87
N VAL A 116 -5.45 27.75 -19.71
CA VAL A 116 -4.33 28.60 -19.29
C VAL A 116 -4.55 30.00 -19.81
N HIS A 117 -4.29 30.99 -18.99
CA HIS A 117 -4.33 32.40 -19.38
C HIS A 117 -2.97 32.77 -19.96
N THR A 118 -2.97 33.36 -21.15
CA THR A 118 -1.78 33.88 -21.83
C THR A 118 -1.93 35.38 -22.01
N GLU A 119 -0.86 36.08 -22.29
CA GLU A 119 -0.89 37.54 -22.57
C GLU A 119 -1.80 37.88 -23.75
N SER A 120 -1.98 36.95 -24.67
CA SER A 120 -2.84 37.11 -25.90
C SER A 120 -4.27 36.60 -25.75
N GLY A 121 -4.66 36.12 -24.53
CA GLY A 121 -6.00 35.57 -24.26
C GLY A 121 -5.96 34.28 -23.44
N SER A 122 -6.88 33.36 -23.69
CA SER A 122 -6.89 32.04 -23.05
C SER A 122 -6.63 30.95 -24.08
N ASP A 123 -5.74 30.03 -23.73
CA ASP A 123 -5.43 28.83 -24.49
C ASP A 123 -5.73 27.57 -23.67
N PHE A 124 -5.58 26.40 -24.26
CA PHE A 124 -5.77 25.12 -23.60
C PHE A 124 -4.50 24.29 -23.64
N ARG A 125 -4.16 23.71 -22.51
CA ARG A 125 -3.04 22.77 -22.38
C ARG A 125 -3.55 21.44 -21.84
N TRP A 126 -2.96 20.34 -22.32
CA TRP A 126 -3.17 19.02 -21.72
C TRP A 126 -2.09 18.77 -20.68
N GLU A 127 -2.51 18.39 -19.47
CA GLU A 127 -1.64 18.09 -18.35
C GLU A 127 -1.99 16.71 -17.76
N ILE A 128 -0.99 16.02 -17.22
CA ILE A 128 -1.15 14.75 -16.51
C ILE A 128 -1.54 15.06 -15.06
N ALA A 129 -2.74 14.68 -14.66
CA ALA A 129 -3.20 14.83 -13.30
C ALA A 129 -2.88 13.60 -12.42
N VAL A 130 -2.92 12.39 -13.03
CA VAL A 130 -2.54 11.15 -12.34
C VAL A 130 -1.59 10.36 -13.22
N LEU A 131 -0.55 9.83 -12.60
CA LEU A 131 0.31 8.80 -13.16
C LEU A 131 0.37 7.64 -12.18
N HIS A 132 -0.02 6.45 -12.62
CA HIS A 132 0.02 5.24 -11.81
C HIS A 132 0.76 4.13 -12.55
N ILE A 133 1.77 3.56 -11.89
CA ILE A 133 2.55 2.44 -12.39
C ILE A 133 2.22 1.21 -11.55
N SER A 134 1.99 0.08 -12.20
CA SER A 134 1.83 -1.21 -11.55
C SER A 134 2.59 -2.31 -12.30
N ASN A 135 3.13 -3.28 -11.58
CA ASN A 135 3.71 -4.47 -12.18
C ASN A 135 2.61 -5.53 -12.36
N ALA A 136 2.49 -6.06 -13.58
CA ALA A 136 1.60 -7.17 -13.86
C ALA A 136 2.24 -8.47 -13.37
N TRP A 137 1.51 -9.22 -12.57
CA TRP A 137 1.92 -10.53 -12.09
C TRP A 137 1.62 -11.59 -13.13
N PRO A 138 2.42 -12.68 -13.23
CA PRO A 138 2.09 -13.80 -14.08
C PRO A 138 0.71 -14.37 -13.71
N CYS A 139 -0.12 -14.59 -14.72
CA CYS A 139 -1.40 -15.26 -14.54
C CYS A 139 -1.20 -16.78 -14.58
N ASP A 140 -1.90 -17.54 -13.74
CA ASP A 140 -1.94 -18.98 -13.86
C ASP A 140 -2.64 -19.35 -15.17
N SER A 141 -2.07 -20.31 -15.94
CA SER A 141 -2.58 -20.68 -17.25
C SER A 141 -4.00 -21.29 -17.23
N ARG A 142 -4.47 -21.71 -16.07
CA ARG A 142 -5.83 -22.22 -15.84
C ARG A 142 -6.86 -21.11 -15.65
N ASP A 143 -6.40 -19.90 -15.33
CA ASP A 143 -7.25 -18.74 -15.13
C ASP A 143 -7.36 -17.93 -16.44
N THR A 144 -8.55 -17.45 -16.75
CA THR A 144 -8.77 -16.59 -17.94
C THR A 144 -8.61 -15.12 -17.62
N ILE A 145 -9.51 -14.57 -16.80
CA ILE A 145 -9.52 -13.15 -16.43
C ILE A 145 -9.45 -13.00 -14.91
N TYR A 146 -10.31 -13.74 -14.20
CA TYR A 146 -10.37 -13.65 -12.75
C TYR A 146 -9.50 -14.74 -12.11
N PRO A 147 -8.51 -14.37 -11.31
CA PRO A 147 -7.60 -15.34 -10.70
C PRO A 147 -8.32 -16.10 -9.57
N ILE A 148 -8.40 -17.42 -9.70
CA ILE A 148 -8.91 -18.33 -8.68
C ILE A 148 -7.82 -19.28 -8.15
N HIS A 149 -6.73 -19.43 -8.89
CA HIS A 149 -5.61 -20.32 -8.55
C HIS A 149 -4.46 -19.54 -7.88
N TYR A 150 -4.77 -18.78 -6.83
CA TYR A 150 -3.78 -17.94 -6.13
C TYR A 150 -2.57 -18.71 -5.60
N GLN A 151 -2.73 -20.00 -5.27
CA GLN A 151 -1.63 -20.84 -4.76
C GLN A 151 -0.56 -21.14 -5.81
N SER A 152 -0.90 -21.00 -7.09
CA SER A 152 0.04 -21.22 -8.20
C SER A 152 0.75 -19.95 -8.64
N LEU A 153 0.37 -18.79 -8.11
CA LEU A 153 1.10 -17.56 -8.34
C LEU A 153 2.44 -17.65 -7.61
N SER A 154 3.54 -17.47 -8.34
CA SER A 154 4.88 -17.31 -7.76
C SER A 154 4.94 -15.94 -7.08
N LEU A 155 4.24 -15.79 -5.98
CA LEU A 155 4.38 -14.63 -5.12
C LEU A 155 5.78 -14.66 -4.51
N PRO A 156 6.48 -13.52 -4.42
CA PRO A 156 7.67 -13.44 -3.60
C PRO A 156 7.33 -14.03 -2.22
N VAL A 157 8.12 -14.98 -1.75
CA VAL A 157 7.89 -15.83 -0.56
C VAL A 157 7.55 -15.03 0.73
N ARG A 158 7.69 -13.74 0.73
CA ARG A 158 7.36 -12.85 1.86
C ARG A 158 5.86 -12.64 2.10
N LEU A 159 4.97 -13.07 1.19
CA LEU A 159 3.52 -12.84 1.32
C LEU A 159 2.73 -14.09 1.72
N VAL A 160 3.38 -15.22 1.98
CA VAL A 160 2.75 -16.37 2.63
C VAL A 160 2.99 -16.28 4.15
N GLU A 161 2.90 -15.11 4.72
CA GLU A 161 2.55 -15.02 6.12
C GLU A 161 1.09 -15.43 6.23
N LYS A 162 0.82 -16.29 7.24
CA LYS A 162 -0.50 -16.84 7.60
C LYS A 162 -1.59 -15.81 7.34
N PRO A 163 -2.78 -16.22 6.85
CA PRO A 163 -3.85 -15.27 6.62
C PRO A 163 -4.01 -14.39 7.86
N GLU A 164 -3.87 -13.07 7.67
CA GLU A 164 -3.97 -12.13 8.77
C GLU A 164 -5.29 -12.37 9.48
N ARG A 165 -5.21 -12.87 10.70
CA ARG A 165 -6.37 -12.99 11.58
C ARG A 165 -6.66 -11.64 12.18
N TYR A 166 -7.93 -11.29 12.24
CA TYR A 166 -8.36 -10.02 12.80
C TYR A 166 -9.31 -10.23 13.97
N MET A 167 -9.17 -9.39 14.97
CA MET A 167 -10.19 -9.17 15.98
C MET A 167 -11.02 -7.94 15.58
N THR A 168 -12.33 -8.08 15.50
CA THR A 168 -13.22 -6.94 15.23
C THR A 168 -13.97 -6.57 16.51
N VAL A 169 -13.87 -5.31 16.93
CA VAL A 169 -14.51 -4.81 18.15
C VAL A 169 -15.16 -3.46 17.94
N THR A 170 -16.22 -3.18 18.68
CA THR A 170 -16.85 -1.86 18.75
C THR A 170 -16.39 -1.14 20.00
N ALA A 171 -15.74 0.00 19.83
CA ALA A 171 -15.28 0.85 20.93
C ALA A 171 -16.44 1.58 21.62
N THR A 172 -16.18 2.16 22.79
CA THR A 172 -17.20 2.87 23.55
C THR A 172 -17.73 4.15 22.89
N ASP A 173 -17.02 4.69 21.94
CA ASP A 173 -17.40 5.82 21.10
C ASP A 173 -18.17 5.40 19.82
N MET A 174 -18.54 4.11 19.73
CA MET A 174 -19.25 3.48 18.60
C MET A 174 -18.39 3.28 17.34
N SER A 175 -17.11 3.60 17.35
CA SER A 175 -16.21 3.26 16.26
C SER A 175 -15.96 1.74 16.20
N VAL A 176 -15.82 1.20 14.99
CA VAL A 176 -15.50 -0.22 14.76
C VAL A 176 -14.04 -0.35 14.38
N HIS A 177 -13.31 -1.15 15.16
CA HIS A 177 -11.89 -1.42 14.95
C HIS A 177 -11.69 -2.84 14.46
N ARG A 178 -10.92 -3.00 13.40
CA ARG A 178 -10.44 -4.28 12.90
C ARG A 178 -8.94 -4.37 13.18
N ILE A 179 -8.57 -5.13 14.20
CA ILE A 179 -7.23 -5.22 14.76
C ILE A 179 -6.55 -6.49 14.23
N PRO A 180 -5.45 -6.38 13.48
CA PRO A 180 -4.64 -7.55 13.13
C PRO A 180 -4.12 -8.24 14.39
N ILE A 181 -4.15 -9.57 14.46
CA ILE A 181 -3.77 -10.30 15.67
C ILE A 181 -2.31 -10.09 16.06
N ASN A 182 -1.43 -9.97 15.07
CA ASN A 182 -0.01 -9.65 15.28
C ASN A 182 0.23 -8.25 15.91
N HIS A 183 -0.77 -7.36 15.86
CA HIS A 183 -0.75 -6.05 16.50
C HIS A 183 -1.42 -6.05 17.88
N LEU A 184 -2.20 -7.08 18.22
CA LEU A 184 -2.85 -7.21 19.52
C LEU A 184 -1.83 -7.69 20.56
N LEU A 185 -1.63 -6.91 21.61
CA LEU A 185 -0.69 -7.24 22.69
C LEU A 185 -1.38 -7.94 23.86
N TYR A 186 -2.30 -7.23 24.51
CA TYR A 186 -3.06 -7.76 25.64
C TYR A 186 -4.34 -6.95 25.88
N ILE A 187 -5.23 -7.53 26.68
CA ILE A 187 -6.49 -6.92 27.10
C ILE A 187 -6.52 -6.91 28.62
N GLU A 188 -6.89 -5.76 29.20
CA GLU A 188 -7.04 -5.63 30.65
C GLU A 188 -8.44 -5.13 31.05
N THR A 189 -8.86 -5.50 32.27
CA THR A 189 -10.08 -4.96 32.87
C THR A 189 -9.85 -3.54 33.39
N ILE A 190 -10.81 -2.64 33.12
CA ILE A 190 -10.85 -1.33 33.77
C ILE A 190 -11.60 -1.50 35.11
N LYS A 191 -10.86 -1.32 36.23
CA LYS A 191 -11.41 -1.53 37.58
C LYS A 191 -12.74 -0.78 37.79
N ARG A 192 -13.70 -1.47 38.42
CA ARG A 192 -15.02 -0.94 38.77
C ARG A 192 -15.91 -0.53 37.57
N THR A 193 -15.64 -1.07 36.41
CA THR A 193 -16.45 -0.86 35.21
C THR A 193 -16.67 -2.17 34.46
N ALA A 194 -17.69 -2.24 33.60
CA ALA A 194 -17.89 -3.33 32.65
C ALA A 194 -17.16 -3.02 31.30
N LYS A 195 -15.96 -2.47 31.41
CA LYS A 195 -15.16 -2.09 30.23
C LYS A 195 -13.79 -2.77 30.24
N LEU A 196 -13.29 -3.02 29.06
CA LEU A 196 -11.97 -3.56 28.80
C LEU A 196 -11.12 -2.54 28.05
N ARG A 197 -9.84 -2.60 28.28
CA ARG A 197 -8.84 -1.85 27.52
C ARG A 197 -8.03 -2.83 26.70
N ILE A 198 -8.08 -2.66 25.39
CA ILE A 198 -7.32 -3.44 24.40
C ILE A 198 -6.07 -2.65 24.05
N HIS A 199 -4.91 -3.25 24.30
CA HIS A 199 -3.61 -2.67 23.95
C HIS A 199 -3.11 -3.28 22.65
N THR A 200 -2.87 -2.44 21.66
CA THR A 200 -2.23 -2.81 20.39
C THR A 200 -0.80 -2.27 20.34
N SER A 201 -0.08 -2.58 19.29
CA SER A 201 1.26 -2.04 19.04
C SER A 201 1.27 -0.52 18.77
N THR A 202 0.15 0.05 18.37
CA THR A 202 0.01 1.47 17.99
C THR A 202 -0.93 2.24 18.89
N ASP A 203 -2.02 1.62 19.38
CA ASP A 203 -3.14 2.30 20.01
C ASP A 203 -3.67 1.56 21.24
N THR A 204 -4.55 2.24 21.96
CA THR A 204 -5.33 1.68 23.05
C THR A 204 -6.82 1.95 22.82
N ILE A 205 -7.64 0.88 22.79
CA ILE A 205 -9.06 0.93 22.48
C ILE A 205 -9.86 0.51 23.71
N ILE A 206 -10.90 1.27 24.05
CA ILE A 206 -11.81 0.95 25.16
C ILE A 206 -13.10 0.37 24.58
N VAL A 207 -13.47 -0.82 25.07
CA VAL A 207 -14.66 -1.55 24.63
C VAL A 207 -15.53 -1.93 25.82
N ASN A 208 -16.82 -2.12 25.59
CA ASN A 208 -17.72 -2.74 26.57
C ASN A 208 -17.58 -4.27 26.52
N GLY A 209 -17.60 -4.95 27.66
CA GLY A 209 -17.55 -6.39 27.71
C GLY A 209 -16.79 -6.94 28.91
N THR A 210 -16.65 -8.25 28.95
CA THR A 210 -15.93 -8.95 30.04
C THR A 210 -14.80 -9.82 29.48
N LEU A 211 -13.75 -10.05 30.29
CA LEU A 211 -12.65 -10.92 29.87
C LEU A 211 -13.10 -12.36 29.55
N PRO A 212 -14.05 -12.99 30.31
CA PRO A 212 -14.55 -14.31 29.95
C PRO A 212 -15.19 -14.39 28.57
N ASP A 213 -15.94 -13.36 28.15
CA ASP A 213 -16.56 -13.33 26.82
C ASP A 213 -15.50 -13.23 25.72
N PHE A 214 -14.50 -12.38 25.92
CA PHE A 214 -13.37 -12.25 25.00
C PHE A 214 -12.51 -13.52 24.96
N GLU A 215 -12.23 -14.14 26.11
CA GLU A 215 -11.53 -15.42 26.19
C GLU A 215 -12.25 -16.52 25.39
N LYS A 216 -13.58 -16.61 25.53
CA LYS A 216 -14.39 -17.59 24.78
C LYS A 216 -14.41 -17.32 23.27
N THR A 217 -14.58 -16.05 22.89
CA THR A 217 -14.72 -15.66 21.48
C THR A 217 -13.41 -15.78 20.73
N TYR A 218 -12.30 -15.52 21.39
CA TYR A 218 -10.97 -15.39 20.79
C TYR A 218 -9.96 -16.37 21.39
N SER A 219 -10.43 -17.55 21.82
CA SER A 219 -9.62 -18.61 22.47
C SER A 219 -8.45 -19.12 21.60
N ASP A 220 -8.55 -18.96 20.27
CA ASP A 220 -7.53 -19.43 19.33
C ASP A 220 -6.20 -18.63 19.42
N PHE A 221 -6.24 -17.42 19.96
CA PHE A 221 -5.07 -16.52 20.00
C PHE A 221 -4.95 -15.68 21.28
N LEU A 222 -5.90 -15.77 22.22
CA LEU A 222 -5.81 -15.11 23.51
C LEU A 222 -5.69 -16.13 24.63
N LEU A 223 -4.76 -15.88 25.54
CA LEU A 223 -4.53 -16.68 26.73
C LEU A 223 -4.80 -15.85 27.99
N ARG A 224 -5.61 -16.39 28.90
CA ARG A 224 -5.85 -15.75 30.19
C ARG A 224 -4.77 -16.09 31.19
N ILE A 225 -3.94 -15.10 31.55
CA ILE A 225 -2.86 -15.25 32.50
C ILE A 225 -3.25 -14.80 33.91
N HIS A 226 -4.26 -13.91 34.03
CA HIS A 226 -4.69 -13.34 35.31
C HIS A 226 -6.18 -13.05 35.32
N ALA A 227 -6.80 -12.85 36.50
CA ALA A 227 -8.21 -12.43 36.60
C ALA A 227 -8.52 -11.13 35.77
N GLY A 228 -7.53 -10.26 35.63
CA GLY A 228 -7.65 -8.98 34.95
C GLY A 228 -6.95 -8.89 33.59
N PHE A 229 -6.34 -9.99 33.08
CA PHE A 229 -5.53 -9.92 31.86
C PHE A 229 -5.71 -11.13 30.92
N LEU A 230 -5.94 -10.84 29.65
CA LEU A 230 -5.75 -11.74 28.51
C LEU A 230 -4.53 -11.25 27.71
N ILE A 231 -3.67 -12.14 27.26
CA ILE A 231 -2.51 -11.80 26.46
C ILE A 231 -2.56 -12.51 25.09
N ASN A 232 -1.90 -11.92 24.10
CA ASN A 232 -1.50 -12.63 22.90
C ASN A 232 -0.14 -13.30 23.18
N PRO A 233 -0.06 -14.65 23.22
CA PRO A 233 1.19 -15.35 23.48
C PRO A 233 2.30 -15.06 22.46
N GLU A 234 1.94 -14.78 21.21
CA GLU A 234 2.90 -14.45 20.14
C GLU A 234 3.63 -13.10 20.38
N CYS A 235 3.04 -12.24 21.23
CA CYS A 235 3.62 -10.95 21.62
C CYS A 235 4.35 -10.97 22.97
N VAL A 236 4.60 -12.14 23.54
CA VAL A 236 5.38 -12.28 24.78
C VAL A 236 6.86 -12.19 24.48
N ARG A 237 7.55 -11.27 25.18
CA ARG A 237 9.01 -11.11 25.06
C ARG A 237 9.78 -11.92 26.09
N LYS A 238 9.27 -12.01 27.33
CA LYS A 238 9.96 -12.67 28.45
C LYS A 238 8.96 -13.18 29.47
N ILE A 239 9.23 -14.35 30.02
CA ILE A 239 8.49 -14.91 31.20
C ILE A 239 9.46 -15.01 32.33
N GLU A 240 9.12 -14.38 33.45
CA GLU A 240 9.83 -14.45 34.76
C GLU A 240 8.89 -14.95 35.83
N ARG A 241 9.43 -15.30 36.99
CA ARG A 241 8.60 -15.76 38.09
C ARG A 241 7.49 -14.75 38.40
N PHE A 242 6.23 -15.17 38.24
CA PHE A 242 5.00 -14.39 38.42
C PHE A 242 4.81 -13.15 37.54
N THR A 243 5.58 -13.04 36.47
CA THR A 243 5.50 -11.88 35.59
C THR A 243 5.72 -12.28 34.11
N VAL A 244 4.86 -11.76 33.24
CA VAL A 244 5.04 -11.81 31.77
C VAL A 244 5.35 -10.41 31.29
N THR A 245 6.41 -10.27 30.51
CA THR A 245 6.77 -9.01 29.83
C THR A 245 6.37 -9.10 28.36
N MET A 246 5.52 -8.18 27.93
CA MET A 246 5.06 -8.07 26.56
C MET A 246 6.11 -7.38 25.66
N SER A 247 5.95 -7.47 24.33
CA SER A 247 6.87 -6.88 23.34
C SER A 247 7.01 -5.36 23.49
N ASN A 248 5.97 -4.67 23.97
CA ASN A 248 6.01 -3.23 24.26
C ASN A 248 6.64 -2.88 25.63
N GLY A 249 7.14 -3.88 26.36
CA GLY A 249 7.75 -3.70 27.69
C GLY A 249 6.77 -3.72 28.87
N ALA A 250 5.47 -3.84 28.64
CA ALA A 250 4.49 -3.95 29.74
C ALA A 250 4.72 -5.23 30.54
N LYS A 251 4.72 -5.10 31.88
CA LYS A 251 4.88 -6.23 32.82
C LYS A 251 3.52 -6.58 33.42
N LEU A 252 3.06 -7.79 33.15
CA LEU A 252 1.75 -8.28 33.58
C LEU A 252 1.90 -9.37 34.62
N PRO A 253 1.08 -9.37 35.69
CA PRO A 253 1.19 -10.35 36.79
C PRO A 253 0.61 -11.71 36.37
N VAL A 254 1.26 -12.77 36.79
CA VAL A 254 0.77 -14.16 36.72
C VAL A 254 0.62 -14.73 38.12
N PRO A 255 -0.58 -15.18 38.55
CA PRO A 255 -0.76 -15.82 39.85
C PRO A 255 0.06 -17.09 39.99
N GLU A 256 0.53 -17.37 41.17
CA GLU A 256 1.34 -18.56 41.48
C GLU A 256 0.74 -19.87 41.01
N LYS A 257 -0.57 -20.03 41.16
CA LYS A 257 -1.32 -21.22 40.73
C LYS A 257 -1.32 -21.44 39.22
N LYS A 258 -1.08 -20.39 38.39
CA LYS A 258 -1.02 -20.46 36.92
C LYS A 258 0.41 -20.49 36.36
N TYR A 259 1.40 -20.27 37.22
CA TYR A 259 2.80 -20.29 36.80
C TYR A 259 3.38 -21.71 36.70
N THR A 260 2.78 -22.66 37.36
CA THR A 260 3.21 -24.08 37.41
C THR A 260 2.43 -25.00 36.49
N THR A 261 1.52 -24.46 35.69
CA THR A 261 0.77 -25.17 34.66
C THR A 261 1.32 -24.83 33.26
#